data_cc43c3029ae530c6825cb23b1def8122
#
_entry.id   cc43c3029ae530c6825cb23b1def8122
#
_cell.length_a   1.000
_cell.length_b   1.000
_cell.length_c   1.000
_cell.angle_alpha   90.00
_cell.angle_beta   90.00
_cell.angle_gamma   90.00
#
_symmetry.space_group_name_H-M   'P 1'
#
loop_
_entity.id
_entity.type
_entity.pdbx_description
1 polymer ?
#
loop_
_entity_poly.entity_id
_entity_poly.type
_entity_poly.pdbx_seq_one_letter_code
_entity_poly.pdbx_strand_id
1 'polypeptide(L)'
;MHSLPLFHRIAGAHVVVVGEGEMAAAKARLVERAGGIPCPETEAHYARLAFVALEDGHAAQTAALRLKRMGLLVNVADRPELCDFTLPSVLDRDPVLVAVSTGGASAGLAKHLRLRLEA
;
A
#
# COMPACT_ATOMS: atom_id res chain seq x y z
N MET A 1 19.29 -8.24 -1.72
CA MET A 1 18.17 -7.29 -1.52
C MET A 1 17.15 -7.54 -2.61
N HIS A 2 15.92 -7.87 -2.24
CA HIS A 2 14.87 -8.25 -3.19
C HIS A 2 13.93 -7.10 -3.55
N SER A 3 14.02 -5.98 -2.84
CA SER A 3 13.20 -4.79 -3.09
C SER A 3 14.01 -3.56 -2.76
N LEU A 4 13.69 -2.45 -3.43
CA LEU A 4 14.29 -1.15 -3.14
C LEU A 4 13.44 -0.45 -2.09
N PRO A 5 13.96 -0.18 -0.86
CA PRO A 5 13.19 0.51 0.14
C PRO A 5 13.12 2.01 -0.16
N LEU A 6 11.91 2.54 -0.12
CA LEU A 6 11.63 3.95 -0.36
C LEU A 6 10.64 4.48 0.66
N PHE A 7 10.78 5.76 1.02
CA PHE A 7 9.79 6.51 1.76
C PHE A 7 9.10 7.44 0.78
N HIS A 8 7.93 7.02 0.29
CA HIS A 8 7.20 7.75 -0.73
C HIS A 8 6.39 8.88 -0.12
N ARG A 9 6.62 10.11 -0.58
CA ARG A 9 5.91 11.29 -0.10
C ARG A 9 4.57 11.41 -0.79
N ILE A 10 3.48 11.32 -0.02
CA ILE A 10 2.12 11.41 -0.55
C ILE A 10 1.31 12.54 0.07
N ALA A 11 1.92 13.40 0.90
CA ALA A 11 1.21 14.51 1.52
C ALA A 11 0.55 15.39 0.44
N GLY A 12 -0.78 15.56 0.53
CA GLY A 12 -1.55 16.30 -0.45
C GLY A 12 -1.80 15.60 -1.78
N ALA A 13 -1.25 14.41 -1.98
CA ALA A 13 -1.41 13.66 -3.23
C ALA A 13 -2.64 12.75 -3.19
N HIS A 14 -3.29 12.59 -4.34
CA HIS A 14 -4.36 11.60 -4.50
C HIS A 14 -3.77 10.21 -4.58
N VAL A 15 -4.40 9.25 -3.89
CA VAL A 15 -4.05 7.83 -3.94
C VAL A 15 -5.33 7.05 -4.17
N VAL A 16 -5.37 6.27 -5.24
CA VAL A 16 -6.55 5.48 -5.58
C VAL A 16 -6.72 4.33 -4.59
N VAL A 17 -7.95 4.13 -4.11
CA VAL A 17 -8.31 2.96 -3.33
C VAL A 17 -9.53 2.32 -3.99
N VAL A 18 -9.34 1.11 -4.50
CA VAL A 18 -10.41 0.34 -5.17
C VAL A 18 -10.90 -0.73 -4.23
N GLY A 19 -12.19 -0.77 -4.00
CA GLY A 19 -12.83 -1.77 -3.16
C GLY A 19 -13.71 -1.16 -2.09
N GLU A 20 -14.44 -2.04 -1.40
CA GLU A 20 -15.33 -1.67 -0.31
C GLU A 20 -15.03 -2.57 0.88
N GLY A 21 -15.59 -2.24 2.04
CA GLY A 21 -15.41 -3.03 3.25
C GLY A 21 -14.16 -2.64 4.03
N GLU A 22 -13.84 -3.46 5.04
CA GLU A 22 -12.79 -3.11 6.02
C GLU A 22 -11.40 -3.08 5.40
N MET A 23 -11.10 -3.96 4.47
CA MET A 23 -9.78 -3.99 3.83
C MET A 23 -9.49 -2.70 3.06
N ALA A 24 -10.48 -2.22 2.30
CA ALA A 24 -10.35 -0.94 1.58
C ALA A 24 -10.31 0.24 2.56
N ALA A 25 -11.13 0.21 3.61
CA ALA A 25 -11.14 1.24 4.64
C ALA A 25 -9.80 1.34 5.35
N ALA A 26 -9.15 0.21 5.63
CA ALA A 26 -7.82 0.18 6.26
C ALA A 26 -6.76 0.84 5.36
N LYS A 27 -6.82 0.60 4.05
CA LYS A 27 -5.91 1.25 3.10
C LYS A 27 -6.15 2.76 3.03
N ALA A 28 -7.41 3.18 3.03
CA ALA A 28 -7.76 4.61 3.06
C ALA A 28 -7.22 5.30 4.31
N ARG A 29 -7.37 4.66 5.48
CA ARG A 29 -6.83 5.19 6.74
C ARG A 29 -5.29 5.33 6.68
N LEU A 30 -4.61 4.34 6.11
CA LEU A 30 -3.16 4.39 5.96
C LEU A 30 -2.73 5.57 5.09
N VAL A 31 -3.41 5.79 3.97
CA VAL A 31 -3.15 6.92 3.08
C VAL A 31 -3.35 8.24 3.82
N GLU A 32 -4.45 8.38 4.56
CA GLU A 32 -4.74 9.60 5.32
C GLU A 32 -3.71 9.85 6.42
N ARG A 33 -3.24 8.81 7.10
CA ARG A 33 -2.19 8.95 8.12
C ARG A 33 -0.90 9.51 7.54
N ALA A 34 -0.61 9.22 6.28
CA ALA A 34 0.57 9.76 5.60
C ALA A 34 0.30 11.10 4.89
N GLY A 35 -0.88 11.69 5.12
CA GLY A 35 -1.25 12.99 4.56
C GLY A 35 -1.82 12.94 3.15
N GLY A 36 -2.04 11.76 2.59
CA GLY A 36 -2.61 11.58 1.27
C GLY A 36 -4.13 11.71 1.24
N ILE A 37 -4.69 11.75 0.06
CA ILE A 37 -6.12 11.91 -0.19
C ILE A 37 -6.62 10.66 -0.90
N PRO A 38 -7.33 9.74 -0.20
CA PRO A 38 -7.91 8.58 -0.86
C PRO A 38 -8.94 9.03 -1.91
N CYS A 39 -8.91 8.41 -3.08
CA CYS A 39 -9.84 8.74 -4.14
C CYS A 39 -10.30 7.49 -4.90
N PRO A 40 -11.45 7.57 -5.59
CA PRO A 40 -11.92 6.46 -6.41
C PRO A 40 -11.12 6.33 -7.70
N GLU A 41 -11.28 5.19 -8.38
CA GLU A 41 -10.61 4.91 -9.65
C GLU A 41 -10.91 5.96 -10.72
N THR A 42 -12.08 6.59 -10.67
CA THR A 42 -12.45 7.65 -11.60
C THR A 42 -11.51 8.86 -11.57
N GLU A 43 -10.75 9.01 -10.48
CA GLU A 43 -9.77 10.10 -10.33
C GLU A 43 -8.32 9.61 -10.49
N ALA A 44 -8.13 8.41 -11.07
CA ALA A 44 -6.80 7.80 -11.19
C ALA A 44 -5.80 8.65 -11.96
N HIS A 45 -6.25 9.47 -12.88
CA HIS A 45 -5.36 10.34 -13.68
C HIS A 45 -4.65 11.42 -12.83
N TYR A 46 -5.12 11.66 -11.61
CA TYR A 46 -4.45 12.57 -10.67
C TYR A 46 -3.49 11.84 -9.73
N ALA A 47 -3.43 10.50 -9.79
CA ALA A 47 -2.71 9.70 -8.83
C ALA A 47 -1.49 9.02 -9.43
N ARG A 48 -0.54 8.62 -8.56
CA ARG A 48 0.63 7.82 -8.93
C ARG A 48 0.58 6.44 -8.29
N LEU A 49 -0.13 6.31 -7.18
CA LEU A 49 -0.26 5.07 -6.43
C LEU A 49 -1.70 4.63 -6.35
N ALA A 50 -1.90 3.31 -6.31
CA ALA A 50 -3.22 2.73 -6.11
C ALA A 50 -3.14 1.50 -5.21
N PHE A 51 -4.16 1.35 -4.38
CA PHE A 51 -4.42 0.15 -3.60
C PHE A 51 -5.66 -0.53 -4.15
N VAL A 52 -5.56 -1.83 -4.44
CA VAL A 52 -6.69 -2.65 -4.85
C VAL A 52 -7.02 -3.62 -3.71
N ALA A 53 -8.19 -3.46 -3.13
CA ALA A 53 -8.66 -4.23 -1.98
C ALA A 53 -9.98 -4.93 -2.34
N LEU A 54 -9.89 -5.89 -3.27
CA LEU A 54 -11.00 -6.67 -3.77
C LEU A 54 -10.78 -8.14 -3.43
N GLU A 55 -11.80 -8.80 -2.90
CA GLU A 55 -11.70 -10.22 -2.54
C GLU A 55 -11.68 -11.13 -3.78
N ASP A 56 -12.49 -10.81 -4.79
CA ASP A 56 -12.52 -11.60 -6.03
C ASP A 56 -11.21 -11.42 -6.80
N GLY A 57 -10.52 -12.54 -7.02
CA GLY A 57 -9.21 -12.54 -7.67
C GLY A 57 -9.21 -12.04 -9.10
N HIS A 58 -10.25 -12.37 -9.86
CA HIS A 58 -10.37 -11.89 -11.24
C HIS A 58 -10.60 -10.38 -11.28
N ALA A 59 -11.49 -9.88 -10.44
CA ALA A 59 -11.76 -8.44 -10.34
C ALA A 59 -10.51 -7.68 -9.89
N ALA A 60 -9.77 -8.23 -8.92
CA ALA A 60 -8.53 -7.63 -8.44
C ALA A 60 -7.46 -7.55 -9.52
N GLN A 61 -7.27 -8.63 -10.27
CA GLN A 61 -6.30 -8.67 -11.38
C GLN A 61 -6.68 -7.68 -12.47
N THR A 62 -7.96 -7.64 -12.85
CA THR A 62 -8.45 -6.73 -13.87
C THR A 62 -8.26 -5.28 -13.48
N ALA A 63 -8.59 -4.93 -12.24
CA ALA A 63 -8.40 -3.57 -11.73
C ALA A 63 -6.90 -3.20 -11.71
N ALA A 64 -6.05 -4.10 -11.25
CA ALA A 64 -4.60 -3.88 -11.21
C ALA A 64 -4.05 -3.58 -12.62
N LEU A 65 -4.46 -4.36 -13.62
CA LEU A 65 -4.01 -4.15 -14.99
C LEU A 65 -4.47 -2.81 -15.56
N ARG A 66 -5.72 -2.41 -15.30
CA ARG A 66 -6.21 -1.10 -15.71
C ARG A 66 -5.37 0.03 -15.17
N LEU A 67 -5.10 -0.01 -13.87
CA LEU A 67 -4.35 1.03 -13.17
C LEU A 67 -2.89 1.07 -13.61
N LYS A 68 -2.26 -0.09 -13.80
CA LYS A 68 -0.89 -0.16 -14.32
C LYS A 68 -0.77 0.44 -15.72
N ARG A 69 -1.76 0.21 -16.57
CA ARG A 69 -1.79 0.79 -17.92
C ARG A 69 -1.90 2.31 -17.90
N MET A 70 -2.47 2.87 -16.85
CA MET A 70 -2.52 4.32 -16.65
C MET A 70 -1.22 4.88 -16.08
N GLY A 71 -0.25 4.03 -15.77
CA GLY A 71 1.04 4.45 -15.21
C GLY A 71 1.11 4.50 -13.69
N LEU A 72 0.10 3.97 -12.99
CA LEU A 72 0.14 3.92 -11.53
C LEU A 72 0.96 2.73 -11.05
N LEU A 73 1.59 2.90 -9.89
CA LEU A 73 2.16 1.80 -9.12
C LEU A 73 1.06 1.23 -8.24
N VAL A 74 0.91 -0.09 -8.27
CA VAL A 74 -0.25 -0.76 -7.67
C VAL A 74 0.16 -1.74 -6.58
N ASN A 75 -0.55 -1.70 -5.47
CA ASN A 75 -0.51 -2.72 -4.43
C ASN A 75 -1.86 -3.42 -4.40
N VAL A 76 -1.85 -4.74 -4.50
CA VAL A 76 -3.06 -5.56 -4.45
C VAL A 76 -3.04 -6.36 -3.16
N ALA A 77 -4.06 -6.17 -2.33
CA ALA A 77 -4.15 -6.85 -1.04
C ALA A 77 -4.14 -8.37 -1.21
N ASP A 78 -3.27 -9.04 -0.44
CA ASP A 78 -3.11 -10.50 -0.40
C ASP A 78 -2.70 -11.16 -1.72
N ARG A 79 -2.21 -10.38 -2.69
CA ARG A 79 -1.78 -10.88 -4.00
C ARG A 79 -0.43 -10.27 -4.38
N PRO A 80 0.66 -10.73 -3.72
CA PRO A 80 1.99 -10.13 -3.93
C PRO A 80 2.47 -10.20 -5.38
N GLU A 81 2.06 -11.21 -6.14
CA GLU A 81 2.42 -11.36 -7.55
C GLU A 81 1.88 -10.24 -8.44
N LEU A 82 0.86 -9.51 -7.98
CA LEU A 82 0.28 -8.39 -8.71
C LEU A 82 0.80 -7.03 -8.24
N CYS A 83 1.63 -7.02 -7.20
CA CYS A 83 2.09 -5.78 -6.58
C CYS A 83 3.33 -5.21 -7.21
N ASP A 84 3.34 -3.91 -7.45
CA ASP A 84 4.54 -3.15 -7.84
C ASP A 84 5.35 -2.75 -6.60
N PHE A 85 4.70 -2.64 -5.46
CA PHE A 85 5.33 -2.32 -4.18
C PHE A 85 4.61 -3.05 -3.06
N THR A 86 5.32 -3.25 -1.94
CA THR A 86 4.77 -3.89 -0.75
C THR A 86 4.72 -2.91 0.41
N LEU A 87 3.86 -3.19 1.38
CA LEU A 87 3.77 -2.40 2.59
C LEU A 87 4.56 -3.07 3.72
N PRO A 88 5.46 -2.34 4.39
CA PRO A 88 6.22 -2.86 5.51
C PRO A 88 5.44 -2.77 6.81
N SER A 89 5.97 -3.37 7.87
CA SER A 89 5.54 -3.07 9.23
C SER A 89 6.18 -1.76 9.66
N VAL A 90 5.40 -0.84 10.22
CA VAL A 90 5.84 0.54 10.45
C VAL A 90 5.83 0.90 11.92
N LEU A 91 6.91 1.52 12.39
CA LEU A 91 7.01 2.17 13.69
C LEU A 91 7.09 3.68 13.45
N ASP A 92 6.07 4.40 13.88
CA ASP A 92 5.98 5.84 13.72
C ASP A 92 6.25 6.53 15.06
N ARG A 93 7.39 7.19 15.15
CA ARG A 93 7.80 8.01 16.29
C ARG A 93 8.29 9.35 15.77
N ASP A 94 7.37 10.13 15.21
CA ASP A 94 7.70 11.41 14.57
C ASP A 94 8.78 12.18 15.34
N PRO A 95 9.88 12.65 14.71
CA PRO A 95 10.13 12.65 13.26
C PRO A 95 10.76 11.36 12.71
N VAL A 96 10.97 10.33 13.53
CA VAL A 96 11.60 9.07 13.12
C VAL A 96 10.54 8.09 12.64
N LEU A 97 10.75 7.56 11.46
CA LEU A 97 9.89 6.54 10.84
C LEU A 97 10.75 5.31 10.53
N VAL A 98 10.37 4.16 11.08
CA VAL A 98 11.08 2.89 10.85
C VAL A 98 10.15 1.94 10.11
N ALA A 99 10.64 1.38 9.02
CA ALA A 99 9.91 0.41 8.23
C ALA A 99 10.66 -0.92 8.21
N VAL A 100 9.97 -2.02 8.50
CA VAL A 100 10.56 -3.35 8.54
C VAL A 100 9.83 -4.26 7.56
N SER A 101 10.57 -4.89 6.66
CA SER A 101 10.02 -5.80 5.67
C SER A 101 10.90 -7.05 5.57
N THR A 102 10.26 -8.20 5.37
CA THR A 102 10.96 -9.46 5.06
C THR A 102 10.81 -9.83 3.58
N GLY A 103 10.35 -8.87 2.76
CA GLY A 103 10.09 -9.12 1.33
C GLY A 103 8.92 -10.05 1.09
N GLY A 104 7.99 -10.12 2.05
CA GLY A 104 6.84 -11.02 1.97
C GLY A 104 7.11 -12.42 2.51
N ALA A 105 8.36 -12.73 2.94
CA ALA A 105 8.69 -14.05 3.46
C ALA A 105 7.99 -14.35 4.80
N SER A 106 7.84 -13.35 5.66
CA SER A 106 7.16 -13.52 6.95
C SER A 106 6.66 -12.19 7.50
N ALA A 107 5.35 -11.96 7.39
CA ALA A 107 4.71 -10.80 8.02
C ALA A 107 4.85 -10.84 9.54
N GLY A 108 4.81 -12.05 10.12
CA GLY A 108 4.97 -12.25 11.56
C GLY A 108 6.36 -11.84 12.05
N LEU A 109 7.41 -12.17 11.29
CA LEU A 109 8.78 -11.77 11.62
C LEU A 109 8.94 -10.24 11.52
N ALA A 110 8.42 -9.63 10.47
CA ALA A 110 8.48 -8.18 10.31
C ALA A 110 7.81 -7.47 11.48
N LYS A 111 6.63 -7.93 11.88
CA LYS A 111 5.91 -7.40 13.04
C LYS A 111 6.69 -7.61 14.33
N HIS A 112 7.27 -8.79 14.52
CA HIS A 112 8.07 -9.11 15.71
C HIS A 112 9.27 -8.17 15.83
N LEU A 113 10.00 -7.96 14.75
CA LEU A 113 11.16 -7.06 14.72
C LEU A 113 10.73 -5.62 15.01
N ARG A 114 9.62 -5.16 14.44
CA ARG A 114 9.08 -3.84 14.74
C ARG A 114 8.73 -3.67 16.21
N LEU A 115 8.06 -4.68 16.80
CA LEU A 115 7.69 -4.63 18.21
C LEU A 115 8.93 -4.59 19.11
N ARG A 116 9.99 -5.27 18.74
CA ARG A 116 11.26 -5.22 19.48
C ARG A 116 11.90 -3.83 19.43
N LEU A 117 11.77 -3.15 18.32
CA LEU A 117 12.26 -1.78 18.18
C LEU A 117 11.42 -0.78 18.97
N GLU A 118 10.15 -1.09 19.22
CA GLU A 118 9.26 -0.25 20.03
C GLU A 118 9.56 -0.36 21.54
N ALA A 119 10.16 -1.46 21.97
CA ALA A 119 10.39 -1.75 23.37
C ALA A 119 11.45 -0.83 24.01
#